data_9e64654204ff57ab24c702a9b67e603d
#
_entry.id   9e64654204ff57ab24c702a9b67e603d
#
_cell.length_a   1.000
_cell.length_b   1.000
_cell.length_c   1.000
_cell.angle_alpha   90.00
_cell.angle_beta   90.00
_cell.angle_gamma   90.00
#
_symmetry.space_group_name_H-M   'P 1'
#
loop_
_entity.id
_entity.type
_entity.pdbx_description
1 polymer ?
#
loop_
_entity_poly.entity_id
_entity_poly.type
_entity_poly.pdbx_seq_one_letter_code
_entity_poly.pdbx_strand_id
1 'polypeptide(L)'
;MVEIIAEHKAAGGRQLVLAHASEATATRMEASLFLPPAAERGPVPLVTWLSGLTCTWENATTKAGFQRAAAEHGLAVLCPDTSPRGLDLPGEHAAYDFGAGAGFYVDATVEPWARHYRMWTYVTDELPRTVAGAFPLDPARQGLTGHSMGGHGALTIGLTHPGCYRSVSAFAPIASPVRCPWGETALAGYLGPDRAAWRAYDTTCLLADGHVRDAILVDVGTADGFLDTQLKPELLEAAAAAAGQPLTLRRQPGYDHSYYFVATF
;
A
#
# COMPACT_ATOMS: atom_id res chain seq x y z
N MET A 1 6.91 20.63 5.64
CA MET A 1 6.84 21.29 4.31
C MET A 1 7.24 20.25 3.26
N VAL A 2 6.51 20.15 2.13
CA VAL A 2 6.82 19.24 1.03
C VAL A 2 7.80 19.93 0.08
N GLU A 3 8.86 19.23 -0.29
CA GLU A 3 9.83 19.60 -1.30
C GLU A 3 9.54 18.82 -2.59
N ILE A 4 9.51 19.48 -3.73
CA ILE A 4 9.47 18.82 -5.05
C ILE A 4 10.93 18.64 -5.48
N ILE A 5 11.41 17.37 -5.49
CA ILE A 5 12.79 17.04 -5.83
C ILE A 5 12.97 16.71 -7.32
N ALA A 6 11.88 16.31 -8.00
CA ALA A 6 11.85 16.16 -9.46
C ALA A 6 10.43 16.37 -10.01
N GLU A 7 10.35 16.80 -11.26
CA GLU A 7 9.08 16.94 -11.99
C GLU A 7 9.25 16.50 -13.44
N HIS A 8 8.27 15.70 -13.91
CA HIS A 8 8.21 15.21 -15.28
C HIS A 8 6.82 15.44 -15.86
N LYS A 9 6.73 15.71 -17.15
CA LYS A 9 5.46 15.72 -17.87
C LYS A 9 5.06 14.28 -18.22
N ALA A 10 3.86 13.85 -17.82
CA ALA A 10 3.33 12.52 -18.08
C ALA A 10 1.84 12.59 -18.41
N ALA A 11 1.38 11.93 -19.48
CA ALA A 11 -0.04 11.85 -19.89
C ALA A 11 -0.80 13.20 -19.86
N GLY A 12 -0.14 14.28 -20.22
CA GLY A 12 -0.71 15.63 -20.18
C GLY A 12 -0.71 16.30 -18.80
N GLY A 13 -0.46 15.54 -17.74
CA GLY A 13 -0.34 16.00 -16.36
C GLY A 13 1.11 16.11 -15.88
N ARG A 14 1.30 16.12 -14.58
CA ARG A 14 2.60 16.28 -13.90
C ARG A 14 2.89 15.07 -13.02
N GLN A 15 4.04 14.43 -13.21
CA GLN A 15 4.57 13.41 -12.30
C GLN A 15 5.63 14.08 -11.41
N LEU A 16 5.34 14.18 -10.13
CA LEU A 16 6.22 14.79 -9.14
C LEU A 16 6.93 13.70 -8.34
N VAL A 17 8.16 13.98 -7.93
CA VAL A 17 8.85 13.27 -6.86
C VAL A 17 8.95 14.22 -5.69
N LEU A 18 8.48 13.78 -4.55
CA LEU A 18 8.31 14.58 -3.35
C LEU A 18 9.21 14.06 -2.22
N ALA A 19 9.66 14.97 -1.38
CA ALA A 19 10.28 14.60 -0.13
C ALA A 19 9.79 15.51 1.00
N HIS A 20 9.78 14.99 2.22
CA HIS A 20 9.48 15.76 3.41
C HIS A 20 10.10 15.12 4.66
N ALA A 21 10.30 15.92 5.69
CA ALA A 21 10.61 15.40 7.01
C ALA A 21 9.32 14.83 7.60
N SER A 22 9.32 13.52 7.88
CA SER A 22 8.19 12.81 8.46
C SER A 22 8.31 12.81 9.99
N GLU A 23 7.21 13.16 10.65
CA GLU A 23 7.08 13.03 12.11
C GLU A 23 6.81 11.57 12.50
N ALA A 24 5.98 10.86 11.72
CA ALA A 24 5.64 9.46 11.99
C ALA A 24 6.86 8.55 11.95
N THR A 25 7.74 8.73 10.97
CA THR A 25 8.95 7.90 10.81
C THR A 25 10.21 8.53 11.41
N ALA A 26 10.12 9.78 11.88
CA ALA A 26 11.24 10.57 12.40
C ALA A 26 12.45 10.61 11.46
N THR A 27 12.19 10.65 10.13
CA THR A 27 13.21 10.71 9.08
C THR A 27 12.69 11.43 7.84
N ARG A 28 13.55 11.65 6.85
CA ARG A 28 13.16 12.13 5.53
C ARG A 28 12.49 10.97 4.77
N MET A 29 11.28 11.19 4.30
CA MET A 29 10.54 10.25 3.47
C MET A 29 10.37 10.81 2.06
N GLU A 30 10.31 9.90 1.09
CA GLU A 30 10.02 10.20 -0.30
C GLU A 30 8.73 9.55 -0.76
N ALA A 31 8.09 10.19 -1.73
CA ALA A 31 6.89 9.71 -2.40
C ALA A 31 6.84 10.25 -3.82
N SER A 32 6.06 9.64 -4.69
CA SER A 32 5.70 10.27 -5.95
C SER A 32 4.21 10.65 -5.98
N LEU A 33 3.89 11.71 -6.69
CA LEU A 33 2.52 12.18 -6.91
C LEU A 33 2.31 12.49 -8.38
N PHE A 34 1.36 11.78 -9.00
CA PHE A 34 0.84 12.16 -10.31
C PHE A 34 -0.35 13.11 -10.14
N LEU A 35 -0.28 14.27 -10.77
CA LEU A 35 -1.39 15.22 -10.86
C LEU A 35 -1.95 15.20 -12.28
N PRO A 36 -3.22 14.84 -12.48
CA PRO A 36 -3.85 14.83 -13.80
C PRO A 36 -4.08 16.27 -14.30
N PRO A 37 -4.30 16.49 -15.61
CA PRO A 37 -4.62 17.83 -16.14
C PRO A 37 -5.84 18.47 -15.47
N ALA A 38 -6.75 17.67 -14.94
CA ALA A 38 -7.92 18.16 -14.20
C ALA A 38 -7.56 18.95 -12.93
N ALA A 39 -6.40 18.66 -12.31
CA ALA A 39 -5.91 19.35 -11.12
C ALA A 39 -5.63 20.86 -11.33
N GLU A 40 -5.45 21.29 -12.57
CA GLU A 40 -5.32 22.72 -12.92
C GLU A 40 -6.64 23.50 -12.75
N ARG A 41 -7.77 22.79 -12.71
CA ARG A 41 -9.12 23.38 -12.61
C ARG A 41 -9.72 23.30 -11.22
N GLY A 42 -9.12 22.57 -10.31
CA GLY A 42 -9.58 22.42 -8.93
C GLY A 42 -9.20 21.08 -8.30
N PRO A 43 -9.61 20.83 -7.05
CA PRO A 43 -9.27 19.63 -6.32
C PRO A 43 -9.78 18.34 -7.00
N VAL A 44 -8.91 17.34 -7.09
CA VAL A 44 -9.17 16.03 -7.72
C VAL A 44 -9.13 14.91 -6.69
N PRO A 45 -9.84 13.78 -6.94
CA PRO A 45 -9.74 12.59 -6.08
C PRO A 45 -8.31 12.05 -6.03
N LEU A 46 -7.97 11.42 -4.91
CA LEU A 46 -6.66 10.81 -4.67
C LEU A 46 -6.77 9.29 -4.60
N VAL A 47 -5.94 8.58 -5.35
CA VAL A 47 -5.69 7.15 -5.17
C VAL A 47 -4.31 6.98 -4.57
N THR A 48 -4.22 6.33 -3.40
CA THR A 48 -2.94 5.95 -2.82
C THR A 48 -2.58 4.53 -3.28
N TRP A 49 -1.41 4.40 -3.86
CA TRP A 49 -0.82 3.13 -4.28
C TRP A 49 0.23 2.66 -3.30
N LEU A 50 0.03 1.51 -2.69
CA LEU A 50 0.99 0.87 -1.79
C LEU A 50 1.79 -0.19 -2.55
N SER A 51 3.13 -0.06 -2.56
CA SER A 51 4.02 -0.97 -3.29
C SER A 51 4.40 -2.20 -2.45
N GLY A 52 4.89 -3.24 -3.13
CA GLY A 52 5.31 -4.51 -2.54
C GLY A 52 6.71 -4.48 -1.92
N LEU A 53 7.17 -5.65 -1.46
CA LEU A 53 8.50 -5.85 -0.90
C LEU A 53 9.59 -5.35 -1.83
N THR A 54 10.64 -4.78 -1.25
CA THR A 54 11.84 -4.23 -1.91
C THR A 54 11.60 -2.99 -2.80
N CYS A 55 10.34 -2.64 -3.04
CA CYS A 55 10.01 -1.48 -3.85
C CYS A 55 10.27 -0.16 -3.13
N THR A 56 10.40 0.89 -3.93
CA THR A 56 10.27 2.29 -3.53
C THR A 56 9.01 2.89 -4.18
N TRP A 57 8.78 4.17 -4.00
CA TRP A 57 7.78 4.94 -4.75
C TRP A 57 7.94 4.81 -6.28
N GLU A 58 9.18 4.60 -6.75
CA GLU A 58 9.53 4.59 -8.18
C GLU A 58 8.96 3.37 -8.92
N ASN A 59 8.88 2.21 -8.27
CA ASN A 59 8.47 0.97 -8.94
C ASN A 59 7.07 1.10 -9.55
N ALA A 60 6.09 1.51 -8.78
CA ALA A 60 4.74 1.73 -9.31
C ALA A 60 4.69 2.90 -10.30
N THR A 61 5.36 4.00 -9.98
CA THR A 61 5.38 5.21 -10.79
C THR A 61 5.88 4.96 -12.21
N THR A 62 6.92 4.12 -12.36
CA THR A 62 7.55 3.85 -13.66
C THR A 62 7.03 2.60 -14.37
N LYS A 63 6.44 1.64 -13.63
CA LYS A 63 6.12 0.32 -14.17
C LYS A 63 4.62 -0.02 -14.20
N ALA A 64 3.79 0.61 -13.34
CA ALA A 64 2.37 0.25 -13.27
C ALA A 64 1.52 0.83 -14.42
N GLY A 65 2.02 1.85 -15.14
CA GLY A 65 1.35 2.39 -16.32
C GLY A 65 0.09 3.21 -16.05
N PHE A 66 -0.21 3.54 -14.82
CA PHE A 66 -1.47 4.15 -14.38
C PHE A 66 -1.71 5.58 -14.90
N GLN A 67 -0.66 6.34 -15.29
CA GLN A 67 -0.75 7.78 -15.56
C GLN A 67 -1.79 8.12 -16.64
N ARG A 68 -1.91 7.28 -17.68
CA ARG A 68 -2.84 7.53 -18.76
C ARG A 68 -4.30 7.41 -18.31
N ALA A 69 -4.63 6.31 -17.62
CA ALA A 69 -5.96 6.10 -17.06
C ALA A 69 -6.28 7.15 -15.97
N ALA A 70 -5.31 7.46 -15.11
CA ALA A 70 -5.48 8.49 -14.10
C ALA A 70 -5.75 9.88 -14.69
N ALA A 71 -5.07 10.25 -15.79
CA ALA A 71 -5.33 11.49 -16.50
C ALA A 71 -6.73 11.54 -17.11
N GLU A 72 -7.17 10.43 -17.74
CA GLU A 72 -8.48 10.29 -18.36
C GLU A 72 -9.62 10.42 -17.35
N HIS A 73 -9.45 9.80 -16.17
CA HIS A 73 -10.45 9.82 -15.10
C HIS A 73 -10.31 11.00 -14.12
N GLY A 74 -9.31 11.85 -14.32
CA GLY A 74 -9.07 13.02 -13.46
C GLY A 74 -8.65 12.64 -12.03
N LEU A 75 -7.87 11.56 -11.87
CA LEU A 75 -7.40 11.05 -10.59
C LEU A 75 -5.95 11.44 -10.34
N ALA A 76 -5.63 11.91 -9.14
CA ALA A 76 -4.26 11.95 -8.65
C ALA A 76 -3.85 10.56 -8.11
N VAL A 77 -2.58 10.20 -8.27
CA VAL A 77 -2.04 8.94 -7.74
C VAL A 77 -0.82 9.22 -6.90
N LEU A 78 -0.85 8.80 -5.64
CA LEU A 78 0.21 8.95 -4.65
C LEU A 78 0.87 7.60 -4.38
N CYS A 79 2.18 7.51 -4.59
CA CYS A 79 2.97 6.31 -4.29
C CYS A 79 4.00 6.65 -3.21
N PRO A 80 3.79 6.26 -1.94
CA PRO A 80 4.81 6.37 -0.89
C PRO A 80 5.95 5.37 -1.07
N ASP A 81 7.08 5.62 -0.44
CA ASP A 81 8.07 4.58 -0.19
C ASP A 81 7.49 3.49 0.73
N THR A 82 8.08 2.31 0.70
CA THR A 82 7.60 1.13 1.43
C THR A 82 8.19 1.00 2.83
N SER A 83 9.17 1.81 3.16
CA SER A 83 9.78 1.93 4.49
C SER A 83 10.56 3.25 4.59
N PRO A 84 10.97 3.67 5.78
CA PRO A 84 12.08 4.60 5.95
C PRO A 84 13.35 4.09 5.26
N ARG A 85 14.27 4.99 4.92
CA ARG A 85 15.55 4.64 4.27
C ARG A 85 16.73 5.34 4.95
N GLY A 86 17.91 4.69 4.85
CA GLY A 86 19.18 5.28 5.30
C GLY A 86 19.31 5.44 6.81
N LEU A 87 18.64 4.58 7.58
CA LEU A 87 18.71 4.60 9.05
C LEU A 87 19.87 3.75 9.60
N ASP A 88 20.29 2.75 8.85
CA ASP A 88 21.34 1.79 9.23
C ASP A 88 21.10 1.10 10.56
N LEU A 89 19.81 0.74 10.84
CA LEU A 89 19.44 -0.01 12.03
C LEU A 89 20.03 -1.42 11.98
N PRO A 90 20.39 -1.99 13.14
CA PRO A 90 20.88 -3.38 13.19
C PRO A 90 19.91 -4.35 12.53
N GLY A 91 20.34 -5.04 11.47
CA GLY A 91 19.54 -6.00 10.71
C GLY A 91 18.67 -5.39 9.61
N GLU A 92 18.68 -4.08 9.40
CA GLU A 92 17.80 -3.40 8.42
C GLU A 92 18.00 -3.88 6.98
N HIS A 93 19.18 -4.36 6.66
CA HIS A 93 19.56 -4.86 5.33
C HIS A 93 19.85 -6.36 5.29
N ALA A 94 19.50 -7.11 6.36
CA ALA A 94 19.86 -8.53 6.47
C ALA A 94 19.00 -9.44 5.60
N ALA A 95 17.75 -9.05 5.31
CA ALA A 95 16.80 -9.83 4.51
C ALA A 95 15.97 -8.90 3.61
N TYR A 96 15.45 -9.43 2.50
CA TYR A 96 14.61 -8.65 1.58
C TYR A 96 13.16 -8.50 2.07
N ASP A 97 12.74 -9.34 2.99
CA ASP A 97 11.38 -9.42 3.54
C ASP A 97 11.23 -8.80 4.93
N PHE A 98 12.28 -8.11 5.42
CA PHE A 98 12.29 -7.40 6.69
C PHE A 98 13.25 -6.20 6.65
N GLY A 99 12.90 -5.09 7.29
CA GLY A 99 13.71 -3.87 7.29
C GLY A 99 13.49 -3.00 6.06
N ALA A 100 14.58 -2.56 5.43
CA ALA A 100 14.52 -1.63 4.30
C ALA A 100 13.72 -2.20 3.12
N GLY A 101 12.66 -1.47 2.72
CA GLY A 101 11.76 -1.90 1.66
C GLY A 101 10.68 -2.90 2.10
N ALA A 102 10.54 -3.18 3.38
CA ALA A 102 9.67 -4.21 3.92
C ALA A 102 8.91 -3.74 5.18
N GLY A 103 8.39 -2.51 5.17
CA GLY A 103 7.70 -1.92 6.33
C GLY A 103 6.32 -2.50 6.64
N PHE A 104 5.80 -3.39 5.81
CA PHE A 104 4.51 -4.10 5.96
C PHE A 104 3.31 -3.23 6.32
N TYR A 105 3.45 -1.91 6.18
CA TYR A 105 2.39 -0.93 6.52
C TYR A 105 1.83 -1.16 7.93
N VAL A 106 2.74 -1.40 8.88
CA VAL A 106 2.45 -1.51 10.31
C VAL A 106 3.09 -0.35 11.08
N ASP A 107 2.67 -0.12 12.32
CA ASP A 107 3.42 0.70 13.27
C ASP A 107 4.18 -0.23 14.22
N ALA A 108 5.49 -0.28 14.06
CA ALA A 108 6.35 -1.10 14.90
C ALA A 108 6.28 -0.67 16.37
N THR A 109 6.32 -1.66 17.26
CA THR A 109 6.29 -1.47 18.71
C THR A 109 7.54 -1.99 19.41
N VAL A 110 8.41 -2.67 18.66
CA VAL A 110 9.66 -3.27 19.17
C VAL A 110 10.86 -2.43 18.75
N GLU A 111 11.74 -2.13 19.69
CA GLU A 111 13.00 -1.45 19.40
C GLU A 111 13.96 -2.37 18.63
N PRO A 112 14.76 -1.81 17.70
CA PRO A 112 14.93 -0.39 17.41
C PRO A 112 13.92 0.17 16.37
N TRP A 113 12.97 -0.63 15.92
CA TRP A 113 12.03 -0.32 14.84
C TRP A 113 10.94 0.68 15.24
N ALA A 114 10.50 0.63 16.49
CA ALA A 114 9.35 1.38 17.01
C ALA A 114 9.42 2.90 16.74
N ARG A 115 10.63 3.46 16.70
CA ARG A 115 10.84 4.87 16.46
C ARG A 115 10.61 5.29 15.01
N HIS A 116 10.89 4.42 14.05
CA HIS A 116 11.00 4.80 12.64
C HIS A 116 10.04 4.02 11.72
N TYR A 117 9.80 2.76 11.99
CA TYR A 117 8.96 1.88 11.16
C TYR A 117 7.49 2.02 11.52
N ARG A 118 6.95 3.25 11.28
CA ARG A 118 5.55 3.59 11.56
C ARG A 118 4.80 3.89 10.28
N MET A 119 4.84 2.90 9.38
CA MET A 119 4.29 3.04 8.04
C MET A 119 2.76 3.09 8.01
N TRP A 120 2.09 2.51 9.01
CA TRP A 120 0.63 2.64 9.15
C TRP A 120 0.24 4.10 9.37
N THR A 121 0.74 4.73 10.43
CA THR A 121 0.49 6.15 10.73
C THR A 121 0.92 7.04 9.56
N TYR A 122 2.05 6.74 8.94
CA TYR A 122 2.56 7.51 7.81
C TYR A 122 1.60 7.54 6.62
N VAL A 123 1.07 6.39 6.20
CA VAL A 123 0.23 6.30 4.98
C VAL A 123 -1.25 6.59 5.25
N THR A 124 -1.74 6.45 6.48
CA THR A 124 -3.15 6.70 6.82
C THR A 124 -3.44 8.12 7.26
N ASP A 125 -2.49 8.82 7.85
CA ASP A 125 -2.66 10.17 8.40
C ASP A 125 -1.66 11.18 7.81
N GLU A 126 -0.37 10.99 8.05
CA GLU A 126 0.61 12.05 7.81
C GLU A 126 0.75 12.39 6.33
N LEU A 127 1.03 11.42 5.48
CA LEU A 127 1.31 11.67 4.06
C LEU A 127 0.09 12.21 3.31
N PRO A 128 -1.12 11.63 3.42
CA PRO A 128 -2.31 12.18 2.76
C PRO A 128 -2.60 13.63 3.19
N ARG A 129 -2.50 13.95 4.47
CA ARG A 129 -2.68 15.31 5.00
C ARG A 129 -1.62 16.26 4.48
N THR A 130 -0.37 15.82 4.44
CA THR A 130 0.78 16.61 3.97
C THR A 130 0.64 16.98 2.49
N VAL A 131 0.27 16.02 1.63
CA VAL A 131 0.09 16.29 0.20
C VAL A 131 -1.19 17.09 -0.09
N ALA A 132 -2.29 16.83 0.63
CA ALA A 132 -3.52 17.61 0.47
C ALA A 132 -3.36 19.09 0.89
N GLY A 133 -2.46 19.37 1.82
CA GLY A 133 -2.09 20.74 2.21
C GLY A 133 -1.24 21.50 1.19
N ALA A 134 -0.61 20.76 0.24
CA ALA A 134 0.32 21.35 -0.74
C ALA A 134 -0.20 21.31 -2.19
N PHE A 135 -1.15 20.43 -2.51
CA PHE A 135 -1.64 20.18 -3.86
C PHE A 135 -3.18 20.18 -3.91
N PRO A 136 -3.79 20.43 -5.09
CA PRO A 136 -5.24 20.48 -5.26
C PRO A 136 -5.84 19.06 -5.23
N LEU A 137 -5.92 18.47 -4.06
CA LEU A 137 -6.48 17.15 -3.79
C LEU A 137 -7.76 17.27 -2.97
N ASP A 138 -8.72 16.38 -3.22
CA ASP A 138 -9.96 16.30 -2.45
C ASP A 138 -9.88 15.18 -1.42
N PRO A 139 -9.67 15.50 -0.13
CA PRO A 139 -9.52 14.49 0.93
C PRO A 139 -10.80 13.69 1.22
N ALA A 140 -11.96 14.12 0.72
CA ALA A 140 -13.22 13.40 0.86
C ALA A 140 -13.43 12.32 -0.22
N ARG A 141 -12.58 12.30 -1.25
CA ARG A 141 -12.65 11.36 -2.35
C ARG A 141 -11.31 10.61 -2.51
N GLN A 142 -11.12 9.63 -1.63
CA GLN A 142 -9.91 8.80 -1.65
C GLN A 142 -10.21 7.36 -2.09
N GLY A 143 -9.26 6.77 -2.81
CA GLY A 143 -9.18 5.34 -3.12
C GLY A 143 -7.86 4.78 -2.60
N LEU A 144 -7.84 3.48 -2.36
CA LEU A 144 -6.65 2.77 -1.88
C LEU A 144 -6.44 1.52 -2.71
N THR A 145 -5.22 1.33 -3.17
CA THR A 145 -4.81 0.13 -3.92
C THR A 145 -3.38 -0.24 -3.59
N GLY A 146 -2.96 -1.42 -3.95
CA GLY A 146 -1.57 -1.82 -3.76
C GLY A 146 -1.27 -3.19 -4.35
N HIS A 147 0.02 -3.53 -4.37
CA HIS A 147 0.53 -4.79 -4.90
C HIS A 147 1.27 -5.56 -3.82
N SER A 148 1.04 -6.89 -3.73
CA SER A 148 1.78 -7.79 -2.84
C SER A 148 1.66 -7.39 -1.37
N MET A 149 2.77 -7.08 -0.68
CA MET A 149 2.80 -6.46 0.65
C MET A 149 1.96 -5.18 0.68
N GLY A 150 1.98 -4.37 -0.37
CA GLY A 150 1.13 -3.18 -0.47
C GLY A 150 -0.34 -3.51 -0.67
N GLY A 151 -0.65 -4.61 -1.33
CA GLY A 151 -2.01 -5.14 -1.43
C GLY A 151 -2.56 -5.55 -0.06
N HIS A 152 -1.72 -6.20 0.77
CA HIS A 152 -2.00 -6.45 2.17
C HIS A 152 -2.30 -5.14 2.93
N GLY A 153 -1.42 -4.14 2.81
CA GLY A 153 -1.64 -2.83 3.43
C GLY A 153 -2.94 -2.17 2.98
N ALA A 154 -3.26 -2.22 1.67
CA ALA A 154 -4.50 -1.65 1.15
C ALA A 154 -5.75 -2.33 1.73
N LEU A 155 -5.74 -3.66 1.87
CA LEU A 155 -6.87 -4.40 2.44
C LEU A 155 -7.05 -4.11 3.94
N THR A 156 -5.98 -4.18 4.73
CA THR A 156 -6.07 -3.96 6.18
C THR A 156 -6.45 -2.52 6.54
N ILE A 157 -5.85 -1.53 5.88
CA ILE A 157 -6.19 -0.12 6.05
C ILE A 157 -7.62 0.15 5.58
N GLY A 158 -8.00 -0.39 4.42
CA GLY A 158 -9.35 -0.19 3.88
C GLY A 158 -10.45 -0.75 4.77
N LEU A 159 -10.23 -1.87 5.47
CA LEU A 159 -11.17 -2.47 6.41
C LEU A 159 -11.25 -1.71 7.73
N THR A 160 -10.15 -1.14 8.21
CA THR A 160 -10.09 -0.47 9.51
C THR A 160 -10.44 1.01 9.47
N HIS A 161 -10.52 1.61 8.27
CA HIS A 161 -10.90 3.01 8.07
C HIS A 161 -12.19 3.12 7.23
N PRO A 162 -13.34 2.62 7.72
CA PRO A 162 -14.60 2.69 7.00
C PRO A 162 -14.98 4.16 6.76
N GLY A 163 -15.36 4.47 5.53
CA GLY A 163 -15.75 5.84 5.14
C GLY A 163 -14.60 6.74 4.67
N CYS A 164 -13.33 6.40 4.94
CA CYS A 164 -12.19 7.17 4.43
C CYS A 164 -11.92 6.90 2.94
N TYR A 165 -12.04 5.65 2.51
CA TYR A 165 -11.76 5.23 1.15
C TYR A 165 -13.02 4.78 0.43
N ARG A 166 -13.34 5.41 -0.71
CA ARG A 166 -14.50 5.05 -1.55
C ARG A 166 -14.28 3.75 -2.34
N SER A 167 -13.04 3.42 -2.62
CA SER A 167 -12.66 2.16 -3.28
C SER A 167 -11.44 1.55 -2.61
N VAL A 168 -11.44 0.22 -2.52
CA VAL A 168 -10.27 -0.57 -2.10
C VAL A 168 -10.08 -1.70 -3.09
N SER A 169 -8.87 -1.79 -3.62
CA SER A 169 -8.47 -2.89 -4.50
C SER A 169 -7.06 -3.37 -4.18
N ALA A 170 -6.70 -4.54 -4.67
CA ALA A 170 -5.36 -5.08 -4.48
C ALA A 170 -4.96 -6.00 -5.64
N PHE A 171 -3.68 -5.93 -6.01
CA PHE A 171 -3.03 -6.86 -6.93
C PHE A 171 -2.20 -7.84 -6.13
N ALA A 172 -2.46 -9.14 -6.30
CA ALA A 172 -1.71 -10.24 -5.68
C ALA A 172 -1.39 -9.99 -4.18
N PRO A 173 -2.39 -9.64 -3.34
CA PRO A 173 -2.14 -9.29 -1.94
C PRO A 173 -1.69 -10.49 -1.12
N ILE A 174 -0.88 -10.28 -0.09
CA ILE A 174 -0.70 -11.23 1.00
C ILE A 174 -2.02 -11.24 1.79
N ALA A 175 -2.81 -12.30 1.65
CA ALA A 175 -4.16 -12.36 2.23
C ALA A 175 -4.15 -12.47 3.76
N SER A 176 -3.18 -13.19 4.31
CA SER A 176 -3.07 -13.43 5.75
C SER A 176 -1.60 -13.48 6.19
N PRO A 177 -1.00 -12.33 6.54
CA PRO A 177 0.39 -12.28 7.02
C PRO A 177 0.64 -13.14 8.26
N VAL A 178 -0.33 -13.35 9.12
CA VAL A 178 -0.19 -14.26 10.28
C VAL A 178 -0.06 -15.74 9.90
N ARG A 179 -0.20 -16.11 8.62
CA ARG A 179 -0.20 -17.49 8.10
C ARG A 179 0.77 -17.68 6.92
N CYS A 180 1.68 -16.75 6.69
CA CYS A 180 2.68 -16.87 5.65
C CYS A 180 4.06 -16.48 6.18
N PRO A 181 5.15 -17.05 5.63
CA PRO A 181 6.52 -16.80 6.11
C PRO A 181 6.91 -15.32 6.14
N TRP A 182 6.64 -14.57 5.07
CA TRP A 182 6.95 -13.13 5.02
C TRP A 182 6.25 -12.34 6.14
N GLY A 183 4.96 -12.60 6.32
CA GLY A 183 4.20 -11.91 7.35
C GLY A 183 4.62 -12.31 8.77
N GLU A 184 4.91 -13.59 9.01
CA GLU A 184 5.38 -14.04 10.32
C GLU A 184 6.73 -13.41 10.69
N THR A 185 7.68 -13.32 9.73
CA THR A 185 8.95 -12.62 9.93
C THR A 185 8.72 -11.15 10.28
N ALA A 186 7.92 -10.45 9.47
CA ALA A 186 7.70 -9.01 9.65
C ALA A 186 6.94 -8.70 10.95
N LEU A 187 5.83 -9.39 11.22
CA LEU A 187 5.01 -9.13 12.40
C LEU A 187 5.74 -9.49 13.70
N ALA A 188 6.50 -10.59 13.72
CA ALA A 188 7.34 -10.92 14.88
C ALA A 188 8.42 -9.86 15.13
N GLY A 189 9.07 -9.38 14.08
CA GLY A 189 10.13 -8.38 14.18
C GLY A 189 9.62 -6.99 14.58
N TYR A 190 8.51 -6.55 14.04
CA TYR A 190 7.97 -5.21 14.31
C TYR A 190 7.06 -5.13 15.53
N LEU A 191 6.27 -6.16 15.80
CA LEU A 191 5.24 -6.16 16.87
C LEU A 191 5.58 -7.09 18.04
N GLY A 192 6.67 -7.85 17.92
CA GLY A 192 7.06 -8.82 18.94
C GLY A 192 6.27 -10.14 18.88
N PRO A 193 6.46 -11.03 19.89
CA PRO A 193 5.95 -12.40 19.82
C PRO A 193 4.46 -12.54 20.14
N ASP A 194 3.79 -11.48 20.61
CA ASP A 194 2.36 -11.53 20.90
C ASP A 194 1.53 -11.56 19.63
N ARG A 195 1.10 -12.75 19.25
CA ARG A 195 0.28 -12.94 18.03
C ARG A 195 -1.11 -12.28 18.12
N ALA A 196 -1.57 -11.89 19.30
CA ALA A 196 -2.82 -11.13 19.43
C ALA A 196 -2.68 -9.72 18.82
N ALA A 197 -1.52 -9.08 18.96
CA ALA A 197 -1.22 -7.79 18.36
C ALA A 197 -1.17 -7.85 16.81
N TRP A 198 -0.82 -9.00 16.23
CA TRP A 198 -0.72 -9.18 14.77
C TRP A 198 -2.08 -9.15 14.07
N ARG A 199 -3.16 -9.51 14.79
CA ARG A 199 -4.52 -9.59 14.23
C ARG A 199 -4.99 -8.28 13.62
N ALA A 200 -4.61 -7.15 14.20
CA ALA A 200 -4.94 -5.82 13.71
C ALA A 200 -4.38 -5.52 12.31
N TYR A 201 -3.37 -6.28 11.89
CA TYR A 201 -2.70 -6.15 10.59
C TYR A 201 -2.91 -7.38 9.70
N ASP A 202 -3.98 -8.16 9.91
CA ASP A 202 -4.29 -9.34 9.10
C ASP A 202 -5.72 -9.26 8.55
N THR A 203 -5.85 -9.24 7.24
CA THR A 203 -7.14 -9.08 6.56
C THR A 203 -8.14 -10.17 6.95
N THR A 204 -7.69 -11.42 7.09
CA THR A 204 -8.59 -12.53 7.45
C THR A 204 -9.04 -12.46 8.90
N CYS A 205 -8.19 -11.97 9.78
CA CYS A 205 -8.53 -11.70 11.18
C CYS A 205 -9.49 -10.52 11.30
N LEU A 206 -9.24 -9.42 10.60
CA LEU A 206 -10.13 -8.26 10.58
C LEU A 206 -11.53 -8.61 10.09
N LEU A 207 -11.64 -9.40 9.03
CA LEU A 207 -12.93 -9.89 8.54
C LEU A 207 -13.64 -10.76 9.59
N ALA A 208 -12.91 -11.65 10.27
CA ALA A 208 -13.45 -12.49 11.35
C ALA A 208 -13.90 -11.65 12.56
N ASP A 209 -13.27 -10.51 12.80
CA ASP A 209 -13.60 -9.55 13.87
C ASP A 209 -14.74 -8.57 13.45
N GLY A 210 -15.31 -8.75 12.23
CA GLY A 210 -16.47 -8.01 11.77
C GLY A 210 -16.18 -6.73 11.00
N HIS A 211 -14.92 -6.46 10.65
CA HIS A 211 -14.56 -5.33 9.78
C HIS A 211 -14.95 -5.65 8.34
N VAL A 212 -16.01 -5.01 7.85
CA VAL A 212 -16.51 -5.18 6.48
C VAL A 212 -16.71 -3.82 5.81
N ARG A 213 -16.76 -3.82 4.47
CA ARG A 213 -16.99 -2.62 3.66
C ARG A 213 -17.86 -2.95 2.43
N ASP A 214 -18.24 -1.91 1.66
CA ASP A 214 -19.17 -2.06 0.53
C ASP A 214 -18.67 -3.05 -0.53
N ALA A 215 -17.41 -2.93 -0.95
CA ALA A 215 -16.81 -3.84 -1.92
C ALA A 215 -15.29 -3.84 -1.86
N ILE A 216 -14.68 -4.97 -2.24
CA ILE A 216 -13.24 -5.14 -2.45
C ILE A 216 -13.01 -5.80 -3.81
N LEU A 217 -12.06 -5.29 -4.59
CA LEU A 217 -11.59 -5.89 -5.84
C LEU A 217 -10.18 -6.43 -5.66
N VAL A 218 -9.96 -7.68 -6.04
CA VAL A 218 -8.63 -8.31 -6.01
C VAL A 218 -8.35 -9.01 -7.33
N ASP A 219 -7.16 -8.80 -7.86
CA ASP A 219 -6.61 -9.55 -8.99
C ASP A 219 -5.40 -10.37 -8.56
N VAL A 220 -5.32 -11.62 -9.02
CA VAL A 220 -4.16 -12.50 -8.81
C VAL A 220 -3.80 -13.23 -10.09
N GLY A 221 -2.51 -13.33 -10.39
CA GLY A 221 -2.03 -14.10 -11.54
C GLY A 221 -1.99 -15.60 -11.22
N THR A 222 -2.44 -16.47 -12.16
CA THR A 222 -2.44 -17.92 -11.91
C THR A 222 -1.08 -18.58 -12.05
N ALA A 223 -0.10 -17.90 -12.65
CA ALA A 223 1.30 -18.33 -12.74
C ALA A 223 2.21 -17.65 -11.71
N ASP A 224 1.62 -16.98 -10.71
CA ASP A 224 2.35 -16.33 -9.62
C ASP A 224 3.00 -17.38 -8.71
N GLY A 225 4.34 -17.37 -8.64
CA GLY A 225 5.11 -18.33 -7.86
C GLY A 225 4.95 -18.21 -6.34
N PHE A 226 4.29 -17.14 -5.87
CA PHE A 226 4.04 -16.91 -4.43
C PHE A 226 2.63 -17.27 -3.98
N LEU A 227 1.74 -17.70 -4.89
CA LEU A 227 0.34 -18.00 -4.58
C LEU A 227 0.17 -18.90 -3.35
N ASP A 228 0.80 -20.07 -3.37
CA ASP A 228 0.59 -21.11 -2.36
C ASP A 228 1.33 -20.85 -1.05
N THR A 229 2.47 -20.14 -1.12
CA THR A 229 3.35 -19.99 0.04
C THR A 229 3.14 -18.68 0.79
N GLN A 230 2.85 -17.60 0.07
CA GLN A 230 2.81 -16.26 0.63
C GLN A 230 1.44 -15.58 0.47
N LEU A 231 0.85 -15.60 -0.73
CA LEU A 231 -0.34 -14.80 -1.02
C LEU A 231 -1.63 -15.44 -0.49
N LYS A 232 -1.84 -16.73 -0.74
CA LYS A 232 -2.95 -17.54 -0.21
C LYS A 232 -4.32 -16.90 -0.42
N PRO A 233 -4.69 -16.55 -1.67
CA PRO A 233 -5.95 -15.86 -1.96
C PRO A 233 -7.19 -16.64 -1.52
N GLU A 234 -7.12 -17.95 -1.42
CA GLU A 234 -8.19 -18.81 -0.90
C GLU A 234 -8.55 -18.51 0.56
N LEU A 235 -7.58 -18.04 1.36
CA LEU A 235 -7.87 -17.62 2.74
C LEU A 235 -8.70 -16.36 2.77
N LEU A 236 -8.43 -15.42 1.85
CA LEU A 236 -9.23 -14.20 1.71
C LEU A 236 -10.65 -14.52 1.25
N GLU A 237 -10.81 -15.39 0.24
CA GLU A 237 -12.13 -15.82 -0.24
C GLU A 237 -12.95 -16.46 0.88
N ALA A 238 -12.34 -17.39 1.63
CA ALA A 238 -13.02 -18.06 2.75
C ALA A 238 -13.41 -17.07 3.86
N ALA A 239 -12.52 -16.16 4.24
CA ALA A 239 -12.79 -15.16 5.28
C ALA A 239 -13.86 -14.15 4.83
N ALA A 240 -13.82 -13.69 3.57
CA ALA A 240 -14.81 -12.78 3.02
C ALA A 240 -16.19 -13.43 2.96
N ALA A 241 -16.29 -14.69 2.51
CA ALA A 241 -17.55 -15.44 2.49
C ALA A 241 -18.13 -15.60 3.91
N ALA A 242 -17.31 -15.96 4.88
CA ALA A 242 -17.74 -16.13 6.27
C ALA A 242 -18.22 -14.83 6.92
N ALA A 243 -17.57 -13.69 6.59
CA ALA A 243 -17.92 -12.36 7.11
C ALA A 243 -19.06 -11.67 6.33
N GLY A 244 -19.49 -12.22 5.19
CA GLY A 244 -20.43 -11.54 4.30
C GLY A 244 -19.84 -10.33 3.58
N GLN A 245 -18.51 -10.26 3.45
CA GLN A 245 -17.81 -9.18 2.75
C GLN A 245 -17.97 -9.34 1.23
N PRO A 246 -18.56 -8.35 0.51
CA PRO A 246 -18.56 -8.37 -0.94
C PRO A 246 -17.13 -8.32 -1.50
N LEU A 247 -16.70 -9.41 -2.13
CA LEU A 247 -15.38 -9.58 -2.72
C LEU A 247 -15.51 -9.99 -4.19
N THR A 248 -14.86 -9.25 -5.07
CA THR A 248 -14.57 -9.68 -6.44
C THR A 248 -13.11 -10.07 -6.52
N LEU A 249 -12.82 -11.38 -6.53
CA LEU A 249 -11.49 -11.91 -6.74
C LEU A 249 -11.39 -12.53 -8.12
N ARG A 250 -10.52 -11.94 -8.97
CA ARG A 250 -10.30 -12.38 -10.34
C ARG A 250 -8.96 -13.10 -10.44
N ARG A 251 -8.97 -14.30 -11.01
CA ARG A 251 -7.75 -15.05 -11.32
C ARG A 251 -7.39 -14.82 -12.78
N GLN A 252 -6.26 -14.19 -13.02
CA GLN A 252 -5.80 -13.80 -14.35
C GLN A 252 -4.89 -14.89 -14.93
N PRO A 253 -5.36 -15.62 -15.96
CA PRO A 253 -4.66 -16.81 -16.48
C PRO A 253 -3.27 -16.47 -17.04
N GLY A 254 -2.23 -17.18 -16.57
CA GLY A 254 -0.87 -17.10 -17.07
C GLY A 254 -0.06 -15.90 -16.58
N TYR A 255 -0.65 -14.99 -15.82
CA TYR A 255 0.09 -13.86 -15.23
C TYR A 255 0.86 -14.27 -13.98
N ASP A 256 2.04 -13.69 -13.82
CA ASP A 256 2.95 -13.86 -12.69
C ASP A 256 2.82 -12.72 -11.67
N HIS A 257 3.83 -12.58 -10.76
CA HIS A 257 3.87 -11.54 -9.72
C HIS A 257 4.44 -10.19 -10.19
N SER A 258 4.73 -10.04 -11.45
CA SER A 258 5.45 -8.88 -11.98
C SER A 258 4.57 -7.67 -12.25
N TYR A 259 5.21 -6.52 -12.49
CA TYR A 259 4.52 -5.31 -12.96
C TYR A 259 3.96 -5.44 -14.39
N TYR A 260 4.31 -6.47 -15.16
CA TYR A 260 3.61 -6.77 -16.43
C TYR A 260 2.17 -7.18 -16.18
N PHE A 261 1.93 -7.95 -15.10
CA PHE A 261 0.58 -8.25 -14.63
C PHE A 261 -0.15 -6.96 -14.20
N VAL A 262 0.45 -6.18 -13.31
CA VAL A 262 -0.15 -4.95 -12.77
C VAL A 262 -0.49 -3.95 -13.88
N ALA A 263 0.40 -3.76 -14.86
CA ALA A 263 0.22 -2.80 -15.94
C ALA A 263 -0.85 -3.22 -16.98
N THR A 264 -1.34 -4.46 -16.90
CA THR A 264 -2.36 -4.97 -17.83
C THR A 264 -3.79 -4.68 -17.32
N PHE A 265 -4.02 -4.61 -16.04
CA PHE A 265 -5.32 -4.47 -15.40
C PHE A 265 -5.44 -3.21 -14.55
#